data_0b8be65ec23d0892384f6e0ded4b8c4f
#
_entry.id   0b8be65ec23d0892384f6e0ded4b8c4f
#
_cell.length_a   1.000
_cell.length_b   1.000
_cell.length_c   1.000
_cell.angle_alpha   90.00
_cell.angle_beta   90.00
_cell.angle_gamma   90.00
#
_symmetry.space_group_name_H-M   'P 1'
#
loop_
_entity.id
_entity.type
_entity.pdbx_description
1 polymer ?
#
loop_
_entity_poly.entity_id
_entity_poly.type
_entity_poly.pdbx_seq_one_letter_code
_entity_poly.pdbx_strand_id
1 'polypeptide(L)'
;MAAALQPVEVTEASLDEAATFIARRLQGVLADQGYPFDVVDAVLAVRAANPVAARRAADALAVMVREPDWGDTFTAYARTARITRARCPNGCPSTQRPTLSPWSTRWHEAAAQAVRALAAVDEPAAILSDQLRALQGPINAYFEKVLVNAEEPTLRAARLALVQQVAALPAAVADLSKLQGF
;
A
#
# COMPACT_ATOMS: atom_id res chain seq x y z
N MET A 1 45.74 29.05 -7.82
CA MET A 1 45.58 28.34 -6.52
C MET A 1 44.14 27.81 -6.45
N ALA A 2 43.95 26.52 -6.64
CA ALA A 2 42.63 25.89 -6.46
C ALA A 2 42.45 25.68 -4.94
N ALA A 3 41.46 26.35 -4.35
CA ALA A 3 41.04 26.07 -2.99
C ALA A 3 40.46 24.65 -2.95
N ALA A 4 41.13 23.74 -2.23
CA ALA A 4 40.60 22.42 -1.98
C ALA A 4 39.30 22.58 -1.16
N LEU A 5 38.16 22.21 -1.73
CA LEU A 5 36.91 22.09 -1.00
C LEU A 5 37.10 21.05 0.10
N GLN A 6 37.04 21.47 1.36
CA GLN A 6 37.03 20.52 2.47
C GLN A 6 35.72 19.73 2.43
N PRO A 7 35.76 18.40 2.59
CA PRO A 7 34.54 17.61 2.67
C PRO A 7 33.74 18.06 3.89
N VAL A 8 32.45 18.37 3.67
CA VAL A 8 31.51 18.66 4.74
C VAL A 8 31.15 17.33 5.40
N GLU A 9 31.34 17.24 6.72
CA GLU A 9 30.87 16.09 7.48
C GLU A 9 29.31 16.09 7.48
N VAL A 10 28.75 15.07 6.86
CA VAL A 10 27.29 14.86 6.81
C VAL A 10 26.93 13.88 7.92
N THR A 11 26.18 14.36 8.92
CA THR A 11 25.66 13.51 9.99
C THR A 11 24.32 12.89 9.60
N GLU A 12 23.90 11.78 10.23
CA GLU A 12 22.58 11.19 10.02
C GLU A 12 21.46 12.20 10.33
N ALA A 13 21.61 13.01 11.38
CA ALA A 13 20.66 14.06 11.73
C ALA A 13 20.50 15.09 10.60
N SER A 14 21.59 15.49 9.94
CA SER A 14 21.55 16.41 8.79
C SER A 14 20.84 15.80 7.58
N LEU A 15 20.98 14.49 7.37
CA LEU A 15 20.27 13.77 6.32
C LEU A 15 18.77 13.70 6.59
N ASP A 16 18.36 13.44 7.82
CA ASP A 16 16.95 13.39 8.24
C ASP A 16 16.29 14.77 8.13
N GLU A 17 16.98 15.83 8.53
CA GLU A 17 16.50 17.20 8.36
C GLU A 17 16.32 17.56 6.87
N ALA A 18 17.31 17.22 6.03
CA ALA A 18 17.24 17.45 4.59
C ALA A 18 16.08 16.64 3.96
N ALA A 19 15.90 15.37 4.32
CA ALA A 19 14.81 14.54 3.85
C ALA A 19 13.45 15.12 4.26
N THR A 20 13.31 15.59 5.50
CA THR A 20 12.11 16.24 6.00
C THR A 20 11.81 17.53 5.24
N PHE A 21 12.83 18.35 5.00
CA PHE A 21 12.70 19.58 4.21
C PHE A 21 12.24 19.28 2.77
N ILE A 22 12.87 18.31 2.11
CA ILE A 22 12.51 17.89 0.75
C ILE A 22 11.07 17.39 0.71
N ALA A 23 10.64 16.56 1.66
CA ALA A 23 9.28 16.02 1.74
C ALA A 23 8.24 17.14 1.86
N ARG A 24 8.48 18.13 2.75
CA ARG A 24 7.59 19.31 2.91
C ARG A 24 7.53 20.16 1.64
N ARG A 25 8.67 20.36 0.99
CA ARG A 25 8.71 21.12 -0.26
C ARG A 25 7.98 20.40 -1.37
N LEU A 26 8.15 19.08 -1.49
CA LEU A 26 7.46 18.25 -2.45
C LEU A 26 5.94 18.24 -2.21
N GLN A 27 5.50 18.21 -0.96
CA GLN A 27 4.08 18.33 -0.60
C GLN A 27 3.48 19.64 -1.14
N GLY A 28 4.16 20.78 -0.92
CA GLY A 28 3.71 22.07 -1.47
C GLY A 28 3.64 22.04 -3.00
N VAL A 29 4.68 21.53 -3.68
CA VAL A 29 4.72 21.45 -5.15
C VAL A 29 3.57 20.61 -5.71
N LEU A 30 3.27 19.46 -5.10
CA LEU A 30 2.17 18.59 -5.53
C LEU A 30 0.81 19.25 -5.27
N ALA A 31 0.63 19.91 -4.11
CA ALA A 31 -0.58 20.66 -3.81
C ALA A 31 -0.82 21.81 -4.80
N ASP A 32 0.22 22.59 -5.13
CA ASP A 32 0.17 23.68 -6.12
C ASP A 32 -0.17 23.18 -7.53
N GLN A 33 0.15 21.92 -7.85
CA GLN A 33 -0.21 21.24 -9.10
C GLN A 33 -1.66 20.72 -9.10
N GLY A 34 -2.41 20.86 -8.01
CA GLY A 34 -3.81 20.51 -7.91
C GLY A 34 -4.11 19.06 -7.55
N TYR A 35 -3.13 18.28 -7.04
CA TYR A 35 -3.41 16.95 -6.50
C TYR A 35 -4.23 17.06 -5.21
N PRO A 36 -5.21 16.15 -4.98
CA PRO A 36 -5.93 16.07 -3.72
C PRO A 36 -4.97 15.85 -2.54
N PHE A 37 -5.24 16.51 -1.41
CA PHE A 37 -4.33 16.48 -0.26
C PHE A 37 -4.13 15.07 0.30
N ASP A 38 -5.17 14.25 0.34
CA ASP A 38 -5.14 12.88 0.81
C ASP A 38 -4.31 11.96 -0.11
N VAL A 39 -4.36 12.19 -1.43
CA VAL A 39 -3.48 11.54 -2.41
C VAL A 39 -2.03 11.92 -2.17
N VAL A 40 -1.74 13.21 -1.95
CA VAL A 40 -0.39 13.69 -1.65
C VAL A 40 0.14 13.05 -0.38
N ASP A 41 -0.65 13.06 0.69
CA ASP A 41 -0.28 12.47 1.97
C ASP A 41 -0.07 10.96 1.89
N ALA A 42 -0.91 10.25 1.12
CA ALA A 42 -0.78 8.80 0.90
C ALA A 42 0.53 8.46 0.20
N VAL A 43 0.88 9.21 -0.84
CA VAL A 43 2.10 8.98 -1.64
C VAL A 43 3.35 9.35 -0.86
N LEU A 44 3.36 10.51 -0.21
CA LEU A 44 4.54 10.99 0.51
C LEU A 44 4.86 10.18 1.77
N ALA A 45 3.87 9.49 2.34
CA ALA A 45 4.12 8.53 3.41
C ALA A 45 5.10 7.40 3.02
N VAL A 46 5.21 7.10 1.72
CA VAL A 46 6.02 5.98 1.19
C VAL A 46 7.14 6.46 0.26
N ARG A 47 6.87 7.50 -0.54
CA ARG A 47 7.74 7.90 -1.66
C ARG A 47 8.44 9.25 -1.47
N ALA A 48 8.44 9.85 -0.28
CA ALA A 48 9.01 11.18 -0.03
C ALA A 48 10.50 11.30 -0.43
N ALA A 49 11.27 10.21 -0.33
CA ALA A 49 12.68 10.19 -0.69
C ALA A 49 12.94 10.15 -2.22
N ASN A 50 11.92 9.91 -3.04
CA ASN A 50 12.05 9.88 -4.50
C ASN A 50 10.97 10.75 -5.17
N PRO A 51 11.26 12.03 -5.44
CA PRO A 51 10.28 12.97 -6.01
C PRO A 51 9.68 12.54 -7.35
N VAL A 52 10.47 11.87 -8.20
CA VAL A 52 9.98 11.38 -9.51
C VAL A 52 8.98 10.25 -9.32
N ALA A 53 9.32 9.27 -8.48
CA ALA A 53 8.40 8.17 -8.17
C ALA A 53 7.17 8.65 -7.40
N ALA A 54 7.30 9.64 -6.50
CA ALA A 54 6.19 10.26 -5.80
C ALA A 54 5.22 10.93 -6.79
N ARG A 55 5.72 11.69 -7.74
CA ARG A 55 4.88 12.32 -8.75
C ARG A 55 4.11 11.30 -9.60
N ARG A 56 4.80 10.27 -10.12
CA ARG A 56 4.15 9.21 -10.90
C ARG A 56 3.08 8.47 -10.09
N ALA A 57 3.34 8.21 -8.82
CA ALA A 57 2.36 7.61 -7.93
C ALA A 57 1.17 8.55 -7.69
N ALA A 58 1.40 9.86 -7.54
CA ALA A 58 0.33 10.85 -7.38
C ALA A 58 -0.52 10.97 -8.65
N ASP A 59 0.09 10.95 -9.86
CA ASP A 59 -0.63 10.91 -11.14
C ASP A 59 -1.57 9.70 -11.20
N ALA A 60 -1.06 8.51 -10.91
CA ALA A 60 -1.83 7.26 -10.95
C ALA A 60 -2.96 7.24 -9.90
N LEU A 61 -2.67 7.63 -8.65
CA LEU A 61 -3.67 7.68 -7.59
C LEU A 61 -4.75 8.73 -7.86
N ALA A 62 -4.38 9.91 -8.36
CA ALA A 62 -5.36 10.95 -8.67
C ALA A 62 -6.34 10.54 -9.78
N VAL A 63 -5.93 9.68 -10.71
CA VAL A 63 -6.83 9.05 -11.68
C VAL A 63 -7.69 8.00 -10.99
N MET A 64 -7.08 7.09 -10.25
CA MET A 64 -7.72 5.97 -9.58
C MET A 64 -8.87 6.41 -8.65
N VAL A 65 -8.67 7.45 -7.83
CA VAL A 65 -9.72 7.93 -6.89
C VAL A 65 -10.91 8.58 -7.58
N ARG A 66 -10.80 8.91 -8.87
CA ARG A 66 -11.89 9.48 -9.69
C ARG A 66 -12.67 8.42 -10.48
N GLU A 67 -12.21 7.18 -10.50
CA GLU A 67 -12.89 6.10 -11.21
C GLU A 67 -14.25 5.80 -10.56
N PRO A 68 -15.31 5.55 -11.37
CA PRO A 68 -16.66 5.37 -10.85
C PRO A 68 -16.82 4.20 -9.87
N ASP A 69 -16.02 3.16 -10.04
CA ASP A 69 -16.02 1.93 -9.23
C ASP A 69 -14.99 1.95 -8.08
N TRP A 70 -14.27 3.07 -7.94
CA TRP A 70 -13.25 3.20 -6.90
C TRP A 70 -13.83 3.02 -5.48
N GLY A 71 -14.99 3.60 -5.20
CA GLY A 71 -15.62 3.51 -3.88
C GLY A 71 -15.82 2.07 -3.41
N ASP A 72 -16.31 1.20 -4.29
CA ASP A 72 -16.55 -0.22 -4.00
C ASP A 72 -15.22 -0.98 -3.87
N THR A 73 -14.28 -0.74 -4.80
CA THR A 73 -12.94 -1.32 -4.77
C THR A 73 -12.19 -0.94 -3.50
N PHE A 74 -12.23 0.35 -3.14
CA PHE A 74 -11.57 0.86 -1.93
C PHE A 74 -12.19 0.33 -0.64
N THR A 75 -13.52 0.23 -0.59
CA THR A 75 -14.23 -0.36 0.56
C THR A 75 -13.80 -1.82 0.79
N ALA A 76 -13.73 -2.61 -0.28
CA ALA A 76 -13.25 -3.99 -0.20
C ALA A 76 -11.80 -4.05 0.29
N TYR A 77 -10.89 -3.25 -0.28
CA TYR A 77 -9.50 -3.15 0.16
C TYR A 77 -9.38 -2.68 1.62
N ALA A 78 -10.05 -1.59 1.99
CA ALA A 78 -9.98 -1.01 3.34
C ALA A 78 -10.39 -2.01 4.42
N ARG A 79 -11.34 -2.90 4.12
CA ARG A 79 -11.72 -3.99 5.03
C ARG A 79 -10.54 -4.91 5.33
N THR A 80 -9.69 -5.23 4.36
CA THR A 80 -8.49 -6.05 4.55
C THR A 80 -7.45 -5.33 5.42
N ALA A 81 -7.21 -4.06 5.13
CA ALA A 81 -6.22 -3.27 5.82
C ALA A 81 -6.62 -2.97 7.28
N ARG A 82 -7.90 -2.67 7.54
CA ARG A 82 -8.41 -2.43 8.90
C ARG A 82 -8.30 -3.67 9.78
N ILE A 83 -8.66 -4.86 9.28
CA ILE A 83 -8.60 -6.09 10.09
C ILE A 83 -7.16 -6.49 10.41
N THR A 84 -6.24 -6.29 9.47
CA THR A 84 -4.83 -6.60 9.68
C THR A 84 -4.17 -5.63 10.65
N ARG A 85 -4.43 -4.32 10.54
CA ARG A 85 -3.94 -3.33 11.51
C ARG A 85 -4.42 -3.60 12.93
N ALA A 86 -5.69 -3.97 13.10
CA ALA A 86 -6.26 -4.23 14.42
C ALA A 86 -5.70 -5.50 15.07
N ARG A 87 -5.25 -6.48 14.29
CA ARG A 87 -4.88 -7.82 14.79
C ARG A 87 -3.41 -8.17 14.65
N CYS A 88 -2.71 -7.56 13.73
CA CYS A 88 -1.30 -7.84 13.43
C CYS A 88 -0.52 -6.53 13.20
N PRO A 89 -0.38 -5.64 14.19
CA PRO A 89 0.29 -4.35 14.00
C PRO A 89 1.76 -4.49 13.58
N ASN A 90 2.41 -5.60 13.93
CA ASN A 90 3.80 -5.92 13.59
C ASN A 90 3.93 -6.97 12.47
N GLY A 91 2.86 -7.20 11.71
CA GLY A 91 2.79 -8.27 10.73
C GLY A 91 2.31 -9.60 11.30
N CYS A 92 1.63 -10.39 10.49
CA CYS A 92 1.17 -11.71 10.91
C CYS A 92 2.27 -12.74 10.63
N PRO A 93 2.77 -13.48 11.62
CA PRO A 93 3.71 -14.57 11.38
C PRO A 93 3.02 -15.65 10.55
N SER A 94 3.49 -15.86 9.35
CA SER A 94 2.96 -16.85 8.41
C SER A 94 3.99 -17.92 8.16
N THR A 95 3.98 -18.99 8.95
CA THR A 95 4.86 -20.15 8.73
C THR A 95 4.13 -21.46 8.43
N GLN A 96 2.81 -21.49 8.54
CA GLN A 96 2.06 -22.71 8.29
C GLN A 96 0.98 -22.48 7.23
N ARG A 97 0.99 -23.30 6.17
CA ARG A 97 -0.15 -23.46 5.27
C ARG A 97 -1.19 -24.32 5.98
N PRO A 98 -2.27 -23.75 6.51
CA PRO A 98 -3.36 -24.56 7.03
C PRO A 98 -4.03 -25.28 5.85
N THR A 99 -4.78 -26.32 6.12
CA THR A 99 -5.71 -26.90 5.13
C THR A 99 -6.70 -25.80 4.75
N LEU A 100 -6.44 -25.15 3.62
CA LEU A 100 -7.20 -24.00 3.19
C LEU A 100 -8.54 -24.48 2.63
N SER A 101 -9.63 -23.80 3.04
CA SER A 101 -10.92 -23.96 2.37
C SER A 101 -10.80 -23.55 0.89
N PRO A 102 -11.68 -24.00 -0.01
CA PRO A 102 -11.66 -23.58 -1.41
C PRO A 102 -11.63 -22.05 -1.59
N TRP A 103 -12.28 -21.30 -0.69
CA TRP A 103 -12.30 -19.83 -0.69
C TRP A 103 -10.94 -19.23 -0.31
N SER A 104 -10.25 -19.82 0.65
CA SER A 104 -8.88 -19.41 1.02
C SER A 104 -7.88 -19.69 -0.11
N THR A 105 -8.06 -20.79 -0.86
CA THR A 105 -7.23 -21.11 -2.03
C THR A 105 -7.44 -20.07 -3.14
N ARG A 106 -8.71 -19.76 -3.49
CA ARG A 106 -9.02 -18.74 -4.49
C ARG A 106 -8.51 -17.35 -4.12
N TRP A 107 -8.63 -16.98 -2.84
CA TRP A 107 -8.04 -15.75 -2.33
C TRP A 107 -6.52 -15.74 -2.53
N HIS A 108 -5.84 -16.80 -2.11
CA HIS A 108 -4.39 -16.91 -2.21
C HIS A 108 -3.91 -16.82 -3.67
N GLU A 109 -4.58 -17.49 -4.59
CA GLU A 109 -4.27 -17.43 -6.02
C GLU A 109 -4.42 -16.02 -6.57
N ALA A 110 -5.52 -15.35 -6.28
CA ALA A 110 -5.78 -13.97 -6.70
C ALA A 110 -4.76 -12.98 -6.12
N ALA A 111 -4.50 -13.07 -4.81
CA ALA A 111 -3.50 -12.23 -4.15
C ALA A 111 -2.09 -12.47 -4.69
N ALA A 112 -1.69 -13.73 -4.90
CA ALA A 112 -0.39 -14.08 -5.45
C ALA A 112 -0.24 -13.61 -6.90
N GLN A 113 -1.30 -13.62 -7.69
CA GLN A 113 -1.31 -13.06 -9.04
C GLN A 113 -1.07 -11.55 -9.02
N ALA A 114 -1.79 -10.82 -8.16
CA ALA A 114 -1.61 -9.37 -8.01
C ALA A 114 -0.20 -9.00 -7.54
N VAL A 115 0.36 -9.72 -6.56
CA VAL A 115 1.74 -9.53 -6.09
C VAL A 115 2.73 -9.73 -7.24
N ARG A 116 2.59 -10.80 -8.03
CA ARG A 116 3.48 -11.05 -9.17
C ARG A 116 3.34 -9.98 -10.25
N ALA A 117 2.12 -9.53 -10.55
CA ALA A 117 1.89 -8.48 -11.53
C ALA A 117 2.57 -7.17 -11.12
N LEU A 118 2.40 -6.75 -9.86
CA LEU A 118 3.03 -5.53 -9.34
C LEU A 118 4.57 -5.63 -9.29
N ALA A 119 5.11 -6.82 -9.01
CA ALA A 119 6.55 -7.06 -8.99
C ALA A 119 7.19 -7.15 -10.39
N ALA A 120 6.40 -7.38 -11.44
CA ALA A 120 6.87 -7.55 -12.80
C ALA A 120 7.03 -6.23 -13.58
N VAL A 121 6.60 -5.10 -13.00
CA VAL A 121 6.61 -3.79 -13.65
C VAL A 121 7.50 -2.80 -12.90
N ASP A 122 8.14 -1.91 -13.64
CA ASP A 122 8.97 -0.85 -13.06
C ASP A 122 8.13 0.22 -12.33
N GLU A 123 6.89 0.43 -12.78
CA GLU A 123 5.96 1.41 -12.22
C GLU A 123 4.68 0.73 -11.69
N PRO A 124 4.72 0.15 -10.48
CA PRO A 124 3.55 -0.53 -9.89
C PRO A 124 2.34 0.38 -9.70
N ALA A 125 2.55 1.69 -9.57
CA ALA A 125 1.46 2.65 -9.45
C ALA A 125 0.50 2.61 -10.65
N ALA A 126 1.03 2.38 -11.85
CA ALA A 126 0.25 2.40 -13.09
C ALA A 126 -0.79 1.27 -13.18
N ILE A 127 -0.54 0.13 -12.51
CA ILE A 127 -1.43 -1.04 -12.56
C ILE A 127 -2.13 -1.34 -11.24
N LEU A 128 -1.86 -0.56 -10.19
CA LEU A 128 -2.40 -0.82 -8.85
C LEU A 128 -3.93 -0.81 -8.84
N SER A 129 -4.57 0.15 -9.54
CA SER A 129 -6.03 0.23 -9.67
C SER A 129 -6.61 -1.06 -10.22
N ASP A 130 -6.08 -1.55 -11.35
CA ASP A 130 -6.56 -2.77 -12.00
C ASP A 130 -6.40 -4.00 -11.10
N GLN A 131 -5.28 -4.09 -10.37
CA GLN A 131 -5.04 -5.20 -9.45
C GLN A 131 -6.01 -5.16 -8.26
N LEU A 132 -6.28 -4.00 -7.68
CA LEU A 132 -7.25 -3.86 -6.59
C LEU A 132 -8.68 -4.14 -7.06
N ARG A 133 -9.04 -3.67 -8.26
CA ARG A 133 -10.34 -3.94 -8.89
C ARG A 133 -10.55 -5.44 -9.14
N ALA A 134 -9.55 -6.13 -9.66
CA ALA A 134 -9.60 -7.58 -9.87
C ALA A 134 -9.77 -8.37 -8.57
N LEU A 135 -9.31 -7.83 -7.45
CA LEU A 135 -9.42 -8.44 -6.13
C LEU A 135 -10.75 -8.17 -5.42
N GLN A 136 -11.55 -7.20 -5.85
CA GLN A 136 -12.81 -6.83 -5.20
C GLN A 136 -13.76 -8.04 -5.02
N GLY A 137 -14.02 -8.80 -6.09
CA GLY A 137 -14.85 -10.00 -6.04
C GLY A 137 -14.30 -11.09 -5.11
N PRO A 138 -13.04 -11.51 -5.26
CA PRO A 138 -12.38 -12.43 -4.33
C PRO A 138 -12.44 -11.97 -2.87
N ILE A 139 -12.21 -10.67 -2.59
CA ILE A 139 -12.29 -10.10 -1.23
C ILE A 139 -13.70 -10.28 -0.66
N ASN A 140 -14.72 -9.83 -1.36
CA ASN A 140 -16.10 -9.91 -0.91
C ASN A 140 -16.51 -11.37 -0.66
N ALA A 141 -16.26 -12.27 -1.61
CA ALA A 141 -16.58 -13.68 -1.47
C ALA A 141 -15.86 -14.35 -0.27
N TYR A 142 -14.61 -13.98 -0.02
CA TYR A 142 -13.87 -14.50 1.12
C TYR A 142 -14.48 -14.07 2.45
N PHE A 143 -14.76 -12.79 2.63
CA PHE A 143 -15.33 -12.28 3.88
C PHE A 143 -16.77 -12.72 4.13
N GLU A 144 -17.51 -13.10 3.08
CA GLU A 144 -18.84 -13.72 3.22
C GLU A 144 -18.79 -15.16 3.68
N LYS A 145 -17.80 -15.92 3.23
CA LYS A 145 -17.71 -17.38 3.43
C LYS A 145 -16.74 -17.79 4.53
N VAL A 146 -15.84 -16.90 4.95
CA VAL A 146 -14.77 -17.22 5.89
C VAL A 146 -14.79 -16.27 7.08
N LEU A 147 -14.97 -16.82 8.28
CA LEU A 147 -14.78 -16.08 9.53
C LEU A 147 -13.27 -15.91 9.78
N VAL A 148 -12.72 -14.74 9.43
CA VAL A 148 -11.28 -14.46 9.57
C VAL A 148 -10.81 -14.60 11.03
N ASN A 149 -11.61 -14.09 11.99
CA ASN A 149 -11.36 -14.22 13.42
C ASN A 149 -11.84 -15.57 13.98
N ALA A 150 -11.33 -16.67 13.45
CA ALA A 150 -11.61 -18.01 13.98
C ALA A 150 -11.22 -18.12 15.46
N GLU A 151 -11.93 -18.95 16.21
CA GLU A 151 -11.61 -19.23 17.62
C GLU A 151 -10.25 -19.92 17.77
N GLU A 152 -9.97 -20.86 16.86
CA GLU A 152 -8.71 -21.59 16.83
C GLU A 152 -7.55 -20.66 16.41
N PRO A 153 -6.50 -20.49 17.28
CA PRO A 153 -5.46 -19.49 17.05
C PRO A 153 -4.63 -19.68 15.79
N THR A 154 -4.29 -20.94 15.45
CA THR A 154 -3.47 -21.29 14.27
C THR A 154 -4.25 -20.96 12.99
N LEU A 155 -5.54 -21.32 12.95
CA LEU A 155 -6.40 -21.03 11.82
C LEU A 155 -6.63 -19.52 11.65
N ARG A 156 -6.82 -18.80 12.76
CA ARG A 156 -6.94 -17.35 12.77
C ARG A 156 -5.67 -16.70 12.23
N ALA A 157 -4.49 -17.07 12.72
CA ALA A 157 -3.22 -16.53 12.25
C ALA A 157 -3.02 -16.74 10.75
N ALA A 158 -3.32 -17.92 10.25
CA ALA A 158 -3.21 -18.24 8.84
C ALA A 158 -4.18 -17.44 7.96
N ARG A 159 -5.44 -17.26 8.40
CA ARG A 159 -6.42 -16.43 7.70
C ARG A 159 -6.03 -14.95 7.69
N LEU A 160 -5.52 -14.43 8.79
CA LEU A 160 -5.01 -13.07 8.87
C LEU A 160 -3.79 -12.86 7.96
N ALA A 161 -2.87 -13.83 7.89
CA ALA A 161 -1.73 -13.76 6.99
C ALA A 161 -2.14 -13.70 5.51
N LEU A 162 -3.18 -14.43 5.11
CA LEU A 162 -3.75 -14.31 3.76
C LEU A 162 -4.32 -12.92 3.50
N VAL A 163 -5.07 -12.37 4.45
CA VAL A 163 -5.65 -11.02 4.31
C VAL A 163 -4.56 -9.95 4.24
N GLN A 164 -3.48 -10.13 4.99
CA GLN A 164 -2.33 -9.21 4.98
C GLN A 164 -1.64 -9.14 3.61
N GLN A 165 -1.62 -10.21 2.82
CA GLN A 165 -1.04 -10.18 1.48
C GLN A 165 -1.70 -9.12 0.59
N VAL A 166 -3.02 -9.00 0.65
CA VAL A 166 -3.78 -7.98 -0.09
C VAL A 166 -3.61 -6.60 0.54
N ALA A 167 -3.65 -6.51 1.87
CA ALA A 167 -3.46 -5.24 2.57
C ALA A 167 -2.08 -4.60 2.29
N ALA A 168 -1.06 -5.42 2.00
CA ALA A 168 0.30 -4.98 1.71
C ALA A 168 0.54 -4.58 0.24
N LEU A 169 -0.38 -4.85 -0.70
CA LEU A 169 -0.17 -4.58 -2.12
C LEU A 169 0.21 -3.13 -2.43
N PRO A 170 -0.41 -2.10 -1.83
CA PRO A 170 -0.07 -0.72 -2.12
C PRO A 170 1.21 -0.24 -1.43
N ALA A 171 1.80 -1.00 -0.51
CA ALA A 171 2.89 -0.55 0.36
C ALA A 171 4.11 0.01 -0.39
N ALA A 172 4.36 -0.44 -1.61
CA ALA A 172 5.41 0.09 -2.47
C ALA A 172 5.00 1.34 -3.25
N VAL A 173 3.73 1.73 -3.24
CA VAL A 173 3.18 2.85 -4.02
C VAL A 173 2.75 3.99 -3.12
N ALA A 174 1.88 3.71 -2.16
CA ALA A 174 1.28 4.69 -1.27
C ALA A 174 0.69 4.03 -0.01
N ASP A 175 0.51 4.82 1.05
CA ASP A 175 -0.31 4.43 2.21
C ASP A 175 -1.78 4.79 1.97
N LEU A 176 -2.53 3.88 1.38
CA LEU A 176 -3.94 4.12 1.07
C LEU A 176 -4.82 4.38 2.31
N SER A 177 -4.33 4.15 3.52
CA SER A 177 -5.09 4.49 4.73
C SER A 177 -5.23 6.00 4.98
N LYS A 178 -4.50 6.81 4.23
CA LYS A 178 -4.58 8.28 4.28
C LYS A 178 -5.61 8.85 3.32
N LEU A 179 -6.14 8.02 2.41
CA LEU A 179 -7.19 8.43 1.49
C LEU A 179 -8.52 8.65 2.22
N GLN A 180 -9.31 9.59 1.74
CA GLN A 180 -10.66 9.82 2.24
C GLN A 180 -11.53 8.56 2.11
N GLY A 181 -12.29 8.25 3.17
CA GLY A 181 -13.15 7.07 3.20
C GLY A 181 -12.51 5.79 3.75
N PHE A 182 -11.22 5.85 4.15
CA PHE A 182 -10.57 4.72 4.83
C PHE A 182 -11.14 4.46 6.22
#